data_7f029bd41025530047da79e4dbbac226
#
_entry.id   7f029bd41025530047da79e4dbbac226
#
_cell.length_a   1.000
_cell.length_b   1.000
_cell.length_c   1.000
_cell.angle_alpha   90.00
_cell.angle_beta   90.00
_cell.angle_gamma   90.00
#
_symmetry.space_group_name_H-M   'P 1'
#
loop_
_entity.id
_entity.type
_entity.pdbx_description
1 polymer ?
#
loop_
_entity_poly.entity_id
_entity_poly.type
_entity_poly.pdbx_seq_one_letter_code
_entity_poly.pdbx_strand_id
1 'polypeptide(L)'
;MTEEALFRAVAAAKQGNSLIEVCGAVEDFVKPYGFGIVRDYVGHGVGRKLHEEPQIPNYRPKYPLPRLKRGMILAIEPMITLGSFRVKVLEDDWTAVTADGSWAAHFEHMVAVGPHGGEILTERPRIALPEQLNITL
;
A
#
# COMPACT_ATOMS: atom_id res chain seq x y z
N MET A 1 -5.26 -10.19 3.52
CA MET A 1 -3.85 -9.81 3.72
C MET A 1 -3.58 -8.42 3.18
N THR A 2 -3.57 -8.18 1.88
CA THR A 2 -3.19 -6.89 1.26
C THR A 2 -4.07 -5.73 1.71
N GLU A 3 -5.39 -5.90 1.72
CA GLU A 3 -6.33 -4.88 2.21
C GLU A 3 -6.11 -4.55 3.70
N GLU A 4 -5.87 -5.55 4.54
CA GLU A 4 -5.56 -5.33 5.96
C GLU A 4 -4.23 -4.59 6.15
N ALA A 5 -3.20 -4.89 5.32
CA ALA A 5 -1.94 -4.17 5.33
C ALA A 5 -2.15 -2.69 4.98
N LEU A 6 -3.02 -2.40 4.01
CA LEU A 6 -3.41 -1.03 3.65
C LEU A 6 -4.05 -0.31 4.84
N PHE A 7 -5.02 -0.92 5.52
CA PHE A 7 -5.68 -0.27 6.67
C PHE A 7 -4.72 -0.01 7.83
N ARG A 8 -3.73 -0.86 8.05
CA ARG A 8 -2.67 -0.61 9.05
C ARG A 8 -1.80 0.58 8.67
N ALA A 9 -1.46 0.71 7.40
CA ALA A 9 -0.73 1.87 6.88
C ALA A 9 -1.55 3.16 7.01
N VAL A 10 -2.86 3.11 6.69
CA VAL A 10 -3.79 4.22 6.89
C VAL A 10 -3.83 4.65 8.35
N ALA A 11 -3.94 3.71 9.29
CA ALA A 11 -3.94 4.04 10.72
C ALA A 11 -2.63 4.71 11.16
N ALA A 12 -1.50 4.37 10.55
CA ALA A 12 -0.20 4.99 10.82
C ALA A 12 -0.03 6.40 10.18
N ALA A 13 -0.90 6.78 9.24
CA ALA A 13 -0.87 8.08 8.56
C ALA A 13 -1.36 9.22 9.46
N LYS A 14 -0.71 9.38 10.61
CA LYS A 14 -1.00 10.34 11.66
C LYS A 14 -0.07 11.53 11.60
N GLN A 15 -0.61 12.73 11.85
CA GLN A 15 0.19 13.94 11.99
C GLN A 15 1.33 13.77 13.00
N GLY A 16 2.54 14.16 12.62
CA GLY A 16 3.76 14.06 13.45
C GLY A 16 4.51 12.74 13.33
N ASN A 17 3.86 11.67 12.88
CA ASN A 17 4.55 10.42 12.55
C ASN A 17 5.56 10.64 11.41
N SER A 18 6.59 9.83 11.37
CA SER A 18 7.42 9.71 10.17
C SER A 18 6.66 8.89 9.12
N LEU A 19 6.78 9.25 7.84
CA LEU A 19 6.23 8.43 6.76
C LEU A 19 6.79 6.99 6.76
N ILE A 20 7.96 6.78 7.35
CA ILE A 20 8.55 5.44 7.52
C ILE A 20 7.67 4.52 8.40
N GLU A 21 6.83 5.09 9.27
CA GLU A 21 5.90 4.31 10.10
C GLU A 21 4.73 3.78 9.26
N VAL A 22 4.28 4.54 8.26
CA VAL A 22 3.27 4.10 7.28
C VAL A 22 3.85 2.95 6.44
N CYS A 23 5.05 3.13 5.89
CA CYS A 23 5.77 2.11 5.13
C CYS A 23 5.98 0.83 5.95
N GLY A 24 6.42 1.00 7.20
CA GLY A 24 6.70 -0.08 8.11
C GLY A 24 5.47 -0.85 8.55
N ALA A 25 4.32 -0.19 8.67
CA ALA A 25 3.07 -0.85 9.06
C ALA A 25 2.66 -1.95 8.07
N VAL A 26 2.93 -1.75 6.76
CA VAL A 26 2.74 -2.78 5.74
C VAL A 26 3.73 -3.93 5.95
N GLU A 27 5.03 -3.61 6.02
CA GLU A 27 6.09 -4.62 6.11
C GLU A 27 5.98 -5.47 7.37
N ASP A 28 5.76 -4.84 8.53
CA ASP A 28 5.67 -5.53 9.82
C ASP A 28 4.48 -6.50 9.86
N PHE A 29 3.39 -6.14 9.19
CA PHE A 29 2.22 -7.02 9.10
C PHE A 29 2.42 -8.18 8.13
N VAL A 30 3.01 -7.93 6.96
CA VAL A 30 3.10 -8.91 5.87
C VAL A 30 4.25 -9.90 6.06
N LYS A 31 5.42 -9.41 6.52
CA LYS A 31 6.66 -10.18 6.61
C LYS A 31 6.57 -11.49 7.43
N PRO A 32 5.86 -11.54 8.59
CA PRO A 32 5.74 -12.78 9.37
C PRO A 32 5.07 -13.94 8.63
N TYR A 33 4.30 -13.64 7.58
CA TYR A 33 3.61 -14.64 6.77
C TYR A 33 4.44 -15.14 5.58
N GLY A 34 5.64 -14.60 5.38
CA GLY A 34 6.53 -15.01 4.30
C GLY A 34 6.13 -14.50 2.91
N PHE A 35 5.19 -13.58 2.81
CA PHE A 35 4.76 -12.99 1.53
C PHE A 35 5.74 -11.93 1.02
N GLY A 36 5.81 -11.80 -0.31
CA GLY A 36 6.60 -10.77 -0.97
C GLY A 36 5.87 -9.41 -0.96
N ILE A 37 6.65 -8.33 -0.89
CA ILE A 37 6.17 -6.96 -1.04
C ILE A 37 6.87 -6.37 -2.25
N VAL A 38 6.10 -6.01 -3.30
CA VAL A 38 6.63 -5.39 -4.52
C VAL A 38 7.39 -4.12 -4.19
N ARG A 39 8.54 -3.90 -4.85
CA ARG A 39 9.44 -2.78 -4.59
C ARG A 39 9.59 -1.82 -5.75
N ASP A 40 9.27 -2.27 -6.96
CA ASP A 40 9.43 -1.50 -8.19
C ASP A 40 8.32 -0.45 -8.35
N TYR A 41 7.21 -0.64 -7.66
CA TYR A 41 6.08 0.28 -7.59
C TYR A 41 5.81 0.68 -6.15
N VAL A 42 5.50 1.95 -5.95
CA VAL A 42 5.34 2.55 -4.62
C VAL A 42 4.20 3.56 -4.65
N GLY A 43 3.60 3.79 -3.51
CA GLY A 43 2.66 4.88 -3.32
C GLY A 43 3.33 6.25 -3.45
N HIS A 44 2.54 7.30 -3.41
CA HIS A 44 3.02 8.66 -3.69
C HIS A 44 2.17 9.73 -2.99
N GLY A 45 2.72 10.93 -2.89
CA GLY A 45 1.94 12.11 -2.55
C GLY A 45 0.96 12.46 -3.68
N VAL A 46 -0.13 13.12 -3.32
CA VAL A 46 -1.14 13.62 -4.25
C VAL A 46 -1.39 15.10 -3.97
N GLY A 47 -1.43 15.93 -5.00
CA GLY A 47 -1.68 17.36 -4.87
C GLY A 47 -2.24 17.94 -6.16
N ARG A 48 -1.56 18.90 -6.74
CA ARG A 48 -1.95 19.46 -8.05
C ARG A 48 -1.77 18.46 -9.18
N LYS A 49 -0.82 17.54 -9.00
CA LYS A 49 -0.60 16.41 -9.91
C LYS A 49 -1.03 15.13 -9.21
N LEU A 50 -1.38 14.13 -10.00
CA LEU A 50 -1.72 12.79 -9.48
C LEU A 50 -0.55 12.18 -8.71
N HIS A 51 0.65 12.27 -9.25
CA HIS A 51 1.88 11.76 -8.63
C HIS A 51 2.78 12.93 -8.22
N GLU A 52 2.96 13.09 -6.92
CA GLU A 52 3.87 14.06 -6.30
C GLU A 52 4.73 13.38 -5.22
N GLU A 53 5.80 14.06 -4.83
CA GLU A 53 6.57 13.65 -3.65
C GLU A 53 5.70 13.73 -2.37
N PRO A 54 5.96 12.89 -1.37
CA PRO A 54 7.02 11.89 -1.31
C PRO A 54 6.63 10.55 -1.94
N GLN A 55 7.63 9.76 -2.35
CA GLN A 55 7.42 8.33 -2.61
C GLN A 55 7.06 7.61 -1.31
N ILE A 56 6.17 6.61 -1.38
CA ILE A 56 5.64 5.87 -0.24
C ILE A 56 5.87 4.36 -0.45
N PRO A 57 7.08 3.85 -0.19
CA PRO A 57 7.33 2.42 -0.26
C PRO A 57 6.42 1.63 0.71
N ASN A 58 6.07 0.41 0.31
CA ASN A 58 5.30 -0.51 1.16
C ASN A 58 6.21 -1.34 2.10
N TYR A 59 7.45 -0.89 2.30
CA TYR A 59 8.49 -1.47 3.15
C TYR A 59 9.33 -0.34 3.74
N ARG A 60 10.10 -0.61 4.81
CA ARG A 60 11.01 0.38 5.41
C ARG A 60 12.21 0.63 4.48
N PRO A 61 12.29 1.82 3.86
CA PRO A 61 13.47 2.17 3.09
C PRO A 61 14.66 2.46 4.02
N LYS A 62 15.88 2.36 3.47
CA LYS A 62 17.12 2.68 4.19
C LYS A 62 17.47 4.18 4.17
N TYR A 63 16.64 5.01 3.60
CA TYR A 63 16.80 6.46 3.53
C TYR A 63 15.70 7.16 4.35
N PRO A 64 15.96 8.39 4.82
CA PRO A 64 15.00 9.12 5.64
C PRO A 64 13.78 9.53 4.81
N LEU A 65 12.61 9.50 5.46
CA LEU A 65 11.36 9.98 4.91
C LEU A 65 10.83 11.17 5.74
N PRO A 66 10.01 12.04 5.15
CA PRO A 66 9.49 13.22 5.83
C PRO A 66 8.55 12.87 6.99
N ARG A 67 8.37 13.85 7.88
CA ARG A 67 7.29 13.81 8.88
C ARG A 67 5.97 14.20 8.24
N LEU A 68 4.93 13.50 8.62
CA LEU A 68 3.58 13.73 8.14
C LEU A 68 3.01 15.01 8.76
N LYS A 69 2.43 15.83 7.91
CA LYS A 69 1.70 17.05 8.30
C LYS A 69 0.23 16.87 7.99
N ARG A 70 -0.64 17.41 8.87
CA ARG A 70 -2.08 17.39 8.65
C ARG A 70 -2.44 17.96 7.28
N GLY A 71 -3.34 17.29 6.58
CA GLY A 71 -3.81 17.71 5.25
C GLY A 71 -2.92 17.26 4.09
N MET A 72 -1.79 16.57 4.33
CA MET A 72 -1.11 15.84 3.25
C MET A 72 -2.02 14.76 2.71
N ILE A 73 -2.08 14.63 1.38
CA ILE A 73 -2.81 13.55 0.71
C ILE A 73 -1.81 12.54 0.18
N LEU A 74 -2.04 11.29 0.48
CA LEU A 74 -1.15 10.16 0.18
C LEU A 74 -1.94 9.08 -0.57
N ALA A 75 -1.42 8.57 -1.67
CA ALA A 75 -1.85 7.31 -2.26
C ALA A 75 -1.04 6.19 -1.58
N ILE A 76 -1.72 5.35 -0.80
CA ILE A 76 -1.12 4.19 -0.12
C ILE A 76 -1.63 2.95 -0.83
N GLU A 77 -0.73 2.18 -1.42
CA GLU A 77 -1.06 1.16 -2.41
C GLU A 77 -0.19 -0.11 -2.29
N PRO A 78 -0.33 -0.89 -1.21
CA PRO A 78 0.43 -2.12 -1.05
C PRO A 78 0.12 -3.14 -2.15
N MET A 79 1.19 -3.70 -2.72
CA MET A 79 1.17 -4.80 -3.68
C MET A 79 1.89 -6.00 -3.05
N ILE A 80 1.13 -7.04 -2.73
CA ILE A 80 1.61 -8.22 -1.99
C ILE A 80 1.54 -9.45 -2.90
N THR A 81 2.59 -10.28 -2.86
CA THR A 81 2.71 -11.50 -3.66
C THR A 81 2.77 -12.72 -2.75
N LEU A 82 2.26 -13.86 -3.22
CA LEU A 82 2.40 -15.14 -2.50
C LEU A 82 3.82 -15.72 -2.57
N GLY A 83 4.65 -15.20 -3.46
CA GLY A 83 6.01 -15.67 -3.69
C GLY A 83 7.04 -14.54 -3.62
N SER A 84 7.90 -14.47 -4.64
CA SER A 84 8.92 -13.45 -4.73
C SER A 84 8.31 -12.06 -4.91
N PHE A 85 8.94 -11.05 -4.32
CA PHE A 85 8.59 -9.64 -4.52
C PHE A 85 8.91 -9.10 -5.92
N ARG A 86 9.63 -9.89 -6.74
CA ARG A 86 10.09 -9.46 -8.06
C ARG A 86 8.95 -9.46 -9.06
N VAL A 87 8.90 -8.42 -9.87
CA VAL A 87 7.95 -8.27 -10.97
C VAL A 87 8.69 -8.14 -12.30
N LYS A 88 7.97 -8.32 -13.39
CA LYS A 88 8.43 -8.05 -14.76
C LYS A 88 7.32 -7.39 -15.54
N VAL A 89 7.66 -6.49 -16.44
CA VAL A 89 6.72 -5.89 -17.39
C VAL A 89 6.65 -6.77 -18.63
N LEU A 90 5.44 -6.96 -19.16
CA LEU A 90 5.22 -7.73 -20.39
C LEU A 90 5.58 -6.92 -21.65
N GLU A 91 5.47 -7.55 -22.83
CA GLU A 91 5.81 -6.94 -24.11
C GLU A 91 4.93 -5.75 -24.51
N ASP A 92 3.84 -5.52 -23.81
CA ASP A 92 2.97 -4.36 -23.98
C ASP A 92 3.50 -3.09 -23.29
N ASP A 93 4.66 -3.15 -22.63
CA ASP A 93 5.31 -2.09 -21.86
C ASP A 93 4.44 -1.50 -20.74
N TRP A 94 3.38 -2.22 -20.36
CA TRP A 94 2.40 -1.75 -19.36
C TRP A 94 2.07 -2.78 -18.29
N THR A 95 1.74 -4.00 -18.67
CA THR A 95 1.28 -5.04 -17.75
C THR A 95 2.43 -5.57 -16.90
N ALA A 96 2.37 -5.32 -15.58
CA ALA A 96 3.29 -5.89 -14.62
C ALA A 96 2.74 -7.19 -14.02
N VAL A 97 3.55 -8.24 -14.03
CA VAL A 97 3.22 -9.55 -13.44
C VAL A 97 4.32 -10.01 -12.50
N THR A 98 4.01 -10.93 -11.58
CA THR A 98 5.04 -11.55 -10.73
C THR A 98 6.05 -12.32 -11.59
N ALA A 99 7.33 -12.20 -11.27
CA ALA A 99 8.39 -12.84 -12.06
C ALA A 99 8.35 -14.37 -11.94
N ASP A 100 7.84 -14.90 -10.84
CA ASP A 100 7.73 -16.33 -10.52
C ASP A 100 6.36 -16.94 -10.83
N GLY A 101 5.41 -16.16 -11.35
CA GLY A 101 4.05 -16.61 -11.66
C GLY A 101 3.15 -16.78 -10.42
N SER A 102 3.61 -16.39 -9.23
CA SER A 102 2.79 -16.43 -8.02
C SER A 102 1.65 -15.39 -8.08
N TRP A 103 0.59 -15.63 -7.32
CA TRP A 103 -0.51 -14.68 -7.23
C TRP A 103 -0.09 -13.41 -6.49
N ALA A 104 -0.68 -12.30 -6.90
CA ALA A 104 -0.51 -11.00 -6.27
C ALA A 104 -1.86 -10.31 -6.07
N ALA A 105 -1.90 -9.41 -5.11
CA ALA A 105 -3.03 -8.52 -4.90
C ALA A 105 -2.53 -7.09 -4.66
N HIS A 106 -3.27 -6.14 -5.20
CA HIS A 106 -3.06 -4.71 -5.05
C HIS A 106 -4.33 -4.06 -4.49
N PHE A 107 -4.19 -3.27 -3.45
CA PHE A 107 -5.23 -2.43 -2.88
C PHE A 107 -4.70 -1.02 -2.70
N GLU A 108 -5.53 -0.02 -2.94
CA GLU A 108 -5.16 1.38 -2.87
C GLU A 108 -6.25 2.23 -2.23
N HIS A 109 -5.83 3.22 -1.44
CA HIS A 109 -6.66 4.34 -1.03
C HIS A 109 -5.90 5.66 -1.09
N MET A 110 -6.60 6.73 -1.51
CA MET A 110 -6.20 8.09 -1.20
C MET A 110 -6.57 8.41 0.24
N VAL A 111 -5.60 8.94 0.99
CA VAL A 111 -5.69 9.12 2.43
C VAL A 111 -5.25 10.55 2.80
N ALA A 112 -6.09 11.29 3.50
CA ALA A 112 -5.69 12.54 4.12
C ALA A 112 -5.06 12.28 5.49
N VAL A 113 -3.88 12.86 5.74
CA VAL A 113 -3.20 12.77 7.04
C VAL A 113 -4.01 13.53 8.09
N GLY A 114 -4.54 12.81 9.07
CA GLY A 114 -5.34 13.33 10.15
C GLY A 114 -4.58 13.43 11.50
N PRO A 115 -5.22 13.95 12.54
CA PRO A 115 -4.61 14.08 13.87
C PRO A 115 -4.45 12.73 14.61
N HIS A 116 -5.28 11.73 14.30
CA HIS A 116 -5.32 10.44 15.01
C HIS A 116 -5.06 9.24 14.10
N GLY A 117 -4.96 9.45 12.79
CA GLY A 117 -4.76 8.47 11.73
C GLY A 117 -5.14 9.08 10.40
N GLY A 118 -5.03 8.30 9.32
CA GLY A 118 -5.45 8.72 7.98
C GLY A 118 -6.97 8.65 7.81
N GLU A 119 -7.51 9.63 7.10
CA GLU A 119 -8.90 9.65 6.64
C GLU A 119 -8.94 9.14 5.18
N ILE A 120 -9.71 8.09 4.92
CA ILE A 120 -9.86 7.53 3.58
C ILE A 120 -10.76 8.43 2.76
N LEU A 121 -10.24 8.93 1.63
CA LEU A 121 -10.99 9.79 0.70
C LEU A 121 -11.66 9.01 -0.44
N THR A 122 -11.23 7.79 -0.68
CA THR A 122 -11.72 6.88 -1.75
C THR A 122 -12.44 5.68 -1.16
N GLU A 123 -13.21 5.89 -0.10
CA GLU A 123 -14.00 4.83 0.52
C GLU A 123 -15.00 4.24 -0.49
N ARG A 124 -15.05 2.92 -0.54
CA ARG A 124 -16.02 2.20 -1.37
C ARG A 124 -17.00 1.42 -0.50
N PRO A 125 -18.26 1.28 -0.92
CA PRO A 125 -19.19 0.40 -0.25
C PRO A 125 -18.60 -1.02 -0.19
N ARG A 126 -18.65 -1.68 0.97
CA ARG A 126 -18.35 -3.11 1.05
C ARG A 126 -19.38 -3.85 0.22
N ILE A 127 -18.95 -4.42 -0.90
CA ILE A 127 -19.79 -5.35 -1.65
C ILE A 127 -19.85 -6.61 -0.80
N ALA A 128 -21.03 -6.93 -0.26
CA ALA A 128 -21.25 -8.24 0.37
C ALA A 128 -21.00 -9.31 -0.70
N LEU A 129 -19.98 -10.14 -0.48
CA LEU A 129 -19.76 -11.29 -1.35
C LEU A 129 -21.00 -12.20 -1.24
N PRO A 130 -21.51 -12.74 -2.35
CA PRO A 130 -22.58 -13.74 -2.30
C PRO A 130 -22.15 -14.87 -1.36
N GLU A 131 -23.07 -15.39 -0.55
CA GLU A 131 -22.80 -16.49 0.42
C GLU A 131 -22.12 -17.71 -0.20
N GLN A 132 -22.26 -17.89 -1.51
CA GLN A 132 -21.64 -18.96 -2.30
C GLN A 132 -20.12 -18.81 -2.51
N LEU A 133 -19.52 -17.67 -2.15
CA LEU A 133 -18.08 -17.41 -2.24
C LEU A 133 -17.37 -17.46 -0.87
N ASN A 134 -17.93 -18.19 0.09
CA ASN A 134 -17.21 -18.53 1.33
C ASN A 134 -16.05 -19.48 0.99
N ILE A 135 -14.97 -18.91 0.49
CA ILE A 135 -13.68 -19.60 0.37
C ILE A 135 -13.11 -19.66 1.79
N THR A 136 -13.27 -20.80 2.42
CA THR A 136 -12.52 -21.11 3.64
C THR A 136 -11.05 -21.28 3.24
N LEU A 137 -10.20 -20.34 3.68
CA LEU A 137 -8.74 -20.41 3.55
C LEU A 137 -8.17 -21.35 4.59
#